data_4c3cae356ef90e1ed0adc14605d08433
#
_entry.id   4c3cae356ef90e1ed0adc14605d08433
#
_cell.length_a   1.000
_cell.length_b   1.000
_cell.length_c   1.000
_cell.angle_alpha   90.00
_cell.angle_beta   90.00
_cell.angle_gamma   90.00
#
_symmetry.space_group_name_H-M   'P 1'
#
loop_
_entity.id
_entity.type
_entity.pdbx_description
1 polymer ?
#
loop_
_entity_poly.entity_id
_entity_poly.type
_entity_poly.pdbx_seq_one_letter_code
_entity_poly.pdbx_strand_id
1 'polypeptide(L)'
;MPGDAVGLPEVAEASTANARGYDADADEDARRVMHVWQHGSWAYAGMALEAFFAAGYLLGVHRLALRGRRWAPRRTASFLGGLLVLVIAMQSGLASLDDIFWVHVIQHLALMMVAPPLLVAGAPLILGLAAGGPVLRRTIHSVMRDPSIRLTEGRFGIVTLALDYYGTMFVYLLSPLYRIGEAHPVVHELVHLYFLGCGLVFWHGLIGTSARRQRRSPRLNMAAVALGVPALAVLGLVVALRAPAIAPGLPGTQAAEGAFVLVLGGVLVTGLGLAITAASTVRPGAKTRLRSE
;
A
#
# COMPACT_ATOMS: atom_id res chain seq x y z
N MET A 1 -14.43 -74.19 30.29
CA MET A 1 -14.50 -72.77 30.60
C MET A 1 -13.43 -72.05 29.83
N PRO A 2 -13.69 -71.34 28.70
CA PRO A 2 -12.72 -70.47 28.06
C PRO A 2 -12.82 -69.07 28.70
N GLY A 3 -11.68 -68.54 29.13
CA GLY A 3 -11.54 -67.19 29.66
C GLY A 3 -11.49 -66.15 28.56
N ASP A 4 -12.34 -65.16 28.67
CA ASP A 4 -12.45 -64.02 27.75
C ASP A 4 -11.20 -63.14 27.80
N ALA A 5 -10.42 -63.15 26.73
CA ALA A 5 -9.41 -62.14 26.49
C ALA A 5 -10.04 -60.96 25.72
N VAL A 6 -10.73 -60.08 26.46
CA VAL A 6 -11.28 -58.82 25.95
C VAL A 6 -10.35 -57.68 26.37
N GLY A 7 -9.89 -56.87 25.44
CA GLY A 7 -9.61 -55.49 25.74
C GLY A 7 -8.21 -54.91 25.42
N LEU A 8 -7.35 -55.49 24.58
CA LEU A 8 -6.03 -54.85 24.25
C LEU A 8 -5.94 -53.96 22.99
N PRO A 9 -6.79 -54.10 21.94
CA PRO A 9 -6.64 -53.18 20.76
C PRO A 9 -7.26 -51.80 20.98
N GLU A 10 -8.33 -51.67 21.73
CA GLU A 10 -9.07 -50.42 21.89
C GLU A 10 -8.31 -49.33 22.67
N VAL A 11 -7.53 -49.76 23.69
CA VAL A 11 -6.68 -48.81 24.47
C VAL A 11 -5.46 -48.32 23.66
N ALA A 12 -4.93 -49.13 22.77
CA ALA A 12 -3.81 -48.74 21.92
C ALA A 12 -4.23 -47.73 20.81
N GLU A 13 -5.42 -47.90 20.22
CA GLU A 13 -5.95 -46.99 19.24
C GLU A 13 -6.35 -45.64 19.87
N ALA A 14 -6.97 -45.62 21.03
CA ALA A 14 -7.27 -44.40 21.79
C ALA A 14 -6.02 -43.63 22.20
N SER A 15 -4.94 -44.32 22.57
CA SER A 15 -3.66 -43.70 22.91
C SER A 15 -2.99 -43.08 21.71
N THR A 16 -3.02 -43.70 20.54
CA THR A 16 -2.40 -43.18 19.31
C THR A 16 -3.25 -42.04 18.70
N ALA A 17 -4.56 -42.06 18.85
CA ALA A 17 -5.44 -40.95 18.45
C ALA A 17 -5.22 -39.71 19.32
N ASN A 18 -5.05 -39.90 20.63
CA ASN A 18 -4.76 -38.83 21.58
C ASN A 18 -3.36 -38.22 21.37
N ALA A 19 -2.35 -39.04 21.07
CA ALA A 19 -1.00 -38.56 20.72
C ALA A 19 -0.98 -37.76 19.42
N ARG A 20 -1.73 -38.18 18.39
CA ARG A 20 -1.86 -37.41 17.12
C ARG A 20 -2.63 -36.09 17.29
N GLY A 21 -3.63 -36.05 18.19
CA GLY A 21 -4.33 -34.82 18.56
C GLY A 21 -3.41 -33.82 19.25
N TYR A 22 -2.58 -34.32 20.20
CA TYR A 22 -1.65 -33.49 20.95
C TYR A 22 -0.53 -32.93 20.06
N ASP A 23 -0.03 -33.70 19.10
CA ASP A 23 0.97 -33.24 18.13
C ASP A 23 0.39 -32.22 17.13
N ALA A 24 -0.89 -32.36 16.74
CA ALA A 24 -1.56 -31.43 15.84
C ALA A 24 -1.82 -30.07 16.53
N ASP A 25 -2.27 -30.08 17.79
CA ASP A 25 -2.48 -28.87 18.58
C ASP A 25 -1.16 -28.15 18.87
N ALA A 26 -0.08 -28.88 19.18
CA ALA A 26 1.25 -28.32 19.39
C ALA A 26 1.83 -27.68 18.11
N ASP A 27 1.58 -28.29 16.96
CA ASP A 27 2.03 -27.75 15.65
C ASP A 27 1.19 -26.52 15.25
N GLU A 28 -0.09 -26.48 15.58
CA GLU A 28 -0.94 -25.29 15.38
C GLU A 28 -0.55 -24.15 16.31
N ASP A 29 -0.26 -24.41 17.57
CA ASP A 29 0.23 -23.40 18.51
C ASP A 29 1.63 -22.90 18.14
N ALA A 30 2.52 -23.77 17.68
CA ALA A 30 3.83 -23.38 17.18
C ALA A 30 3.71 -22.49 15.92
N ARG A 31 2.77 -22.80 15.03
CA ARG A 31 2.47 -21.95 13.85
C ARG A 31 1.89 -20.61 14.27
N ARG A 32 0.95 -20.56 15.20
CA ARG A 32 0.38 -19.31 15.75
C ARG A 32 1.45 -18.44 16.40
N VAL A 33 2.32 -19.03 17.25
CA VAL A 33 3.43 -18.31 17.88
C VAL A 33 4.42 -17.80 16.83
N MET A 34 4.77 -18.60 15.82
CA MET A 34 5.67 -18.19 14.75
C MET A 34 5.06 -17.07 13.89
N HIS A 35 3.75 -17.11 13.63
CA HIS A 35 3.01 -16.08 12.91
C HIS A 35 3.02 -14.74 13.70
N VAL A 36 2.74 -14.77 14.99
CA VAL A 36 2.79 -13.58 15.87
C VAL A 36 4.21 -12.99 15.93
N TRP A 37 5.25 -13.82 16.03
CA TRP A 37 6.65 -13.34 16.04
C TRP A 37 7.10 -12.75 14.71
N GLN A 38 6.70 -13.33 13.59
CA GLN A 38 7.03 -12.81 12.26
C GLN A 38 6.34 -11.47 11.99
N HIS A 39 5.07 -11.33 12.33
CA HIS A 39 4.37 -10.05 12.21
C HIS A 39 4.95 -8.99 13.14
N GLY A 40 5.31 -9.35 14.38
CA GLY A 40 5.94 -8.44 15.33
C GLY A 40 7.27 -7.86 14.84
N SER A 41 8.15 -8.69 14.27
CA SER A 41 9.47 -8.25 13.79
C SER A 41 9.38 -7.32 12.58
N TRP A 42 8.51 -7.60 11.61
CA TRP A 42 8.26 -6.75 10.44
C TRP A 42 7.59 -5.43 10.84
N ALA A 43 6.66 -5.46 11.78
CA ALA A 43 6.02 -4.26 12.30
C ALA A 43 7.02 -3.31 12.94
N TYR A 44 7.93 -3.83 13.79
CA TYR A 44 8.98 -2.99 14.40
C TYR A 44 9.97 -2.45 13.36
N ALA A 45 10.34 -3.23 12.35
CA ALA A 45 11.20 -2.77 11.26
C ALA A 45 10.50 -1.66 10.44
N GLY A 46 9.20 -1.82 10.14
CA GLY A 46 8.38 -0.81 9.48
C GLY A 46 8.31 0.48 10.29
N MET A 47 7.96 0.40 11.58
CA MET A 47 7.91 1.56 12.47
C MET A 47 9.26 2.29 12.56
N ALA A 48 10.37 1.56 12.65
CA ALA A 48 11.70 2.16 12.67
C ALA A 48 12.02 2.89 11.35
N LEU A 49 11.63 2.30 10.21
CA LEU A 49 11.81 2.91 8.89
C LEU A 49 10.96 4.17 8.72
N GLU A 50 9.70 4.13 9.15
CA GLU A 50 8.79 5.28 9.11
C GLU A 50 9.26 6.41 10.02
N ALA A 51 9.71 6.08 11.24
CA ALA A 51 10.31 7.04 12.16
C ALA A 51 11.60 7.66 11.57
N PHE A 52 12.43 6.85 10.90
CA PHE A 52 13.61 7.34 10.19
C PHE A 52 13.24 8.33 9.07
N PHE A 53 12.25 8.02 8.25
CA PHE A 53 11.78 8.92 7.20
C PHE A 53 11.14 10.19 7.77
N ALA A 54 10.35 10.08 8.84
CA ALA A 54 9.77 11.23 9.53
C ALA A 54 10.85 12.15 10.08
N ALA A 55 11.82 11.60 10.81
CA ALA A 55 12.93 12.36 11.39
C ALA A 55 13.79 13.01 10.30
N GLY A 56 14.15 12.28 9.24
CA GLY A 56 14.90 12.79 8.10
C GLY A 56 14.18 13.94 7.39
N TYR A 57 12.86 13.80 7.19
CA TYR A 57 12.04 14.86 6.60
C TYR A 57 12.00 16.11 7.49
N LEU A 58 11.70 15.97 8.79
CA LEU A 58 11.67 17.08 9.75
C LEU A 58 13.02 17.76 9.89
N LEU A 59 14.12 17.00 9.91
CA LEU A 59 15.48 17.53 9.88
C LEU A 59 15.73 18.36 8.60
N GLY A 60 15.25 17.89 7.46
CA GLY A 60 15.32 18.64 6.20
C GLY A 60 14.58 19.98 6.28
N VAL A 61 13.36 19.98 6.82
CA VAL A 61 12.57 21.20 7.05
C VAL A 61 13.30 22.17 8.00
N HIS A 62 13.81 21.65 9.11
CA HIS A 62 14.58 22.43 10.07
C HIS A 62 15.84 23.05 9.45
N ARG A 63 16.61 22.28 8.69
CA ARG A 63 17.81 22.81 7.96
C ARG A 63 17.45 23.91 6.97
N LEU A 64 16.30 23.82 6.32
CA LEU A 64 15.83 24.90 5.44
C LEU A 64 15.49 26.16 6.25
N ALA A 65 14.81 26.02 7.38
CA ALA A 65 14.46 27.13 8.27
C ALA A 65 15.71 27.86 8.79
N LEU A 66 16.76 27.12 9.19
CA LEU A 66 18.05 27.69 9.60
C LEU A 66 18.74 28.48 8.46
N ARG A 67 18.43 28.17 7.20
CA ARG A 67 18.93 28.92 6.02
C ARG A 67 17.99 30.06 5.60
N GLY A 68 17.02 30.45 6.46
CA GLY A 68 16.04 31.50 6.17
C GLY A 68 15.00 31.13 5.11
N ARG A 69 14.90 29.86 4.69
CA ARG A 69 13.97 29.41 3.65
C ARG A 69 12.73 28.78 4.29
N ARG A 70 11.56 29.23 3.89
CA ARG A 70 10.28 28.69 4.37
C ARG A 70 9.88 27.44 3.61
N TRP A 71 9.45 26.42 4.36
CA TRP A 71 8.80 25.23 3.80
C TRP A 71 7.31 25.25 4.13
N ALA A 72 6.46 24.90 3.15
CA ALA A 72 5.02 24.99 3.33
C ALA A 72 4.52 23.94 4.35
N PRO A 73 3.85 24.33 5.44
CA PRO A 73 3.40 23.39 6.50
C PRO A 73 2.46 22.30 5.95
N ARG A 74 1.64 22.63 4.95
CA ARG A 74 0.77 21.64 4.26
C ARG A 74 1.55 20.45 3.67
N ARG A 75 2.78 20.66 3.19
CA ARG A 75 3.63 19.59 2.67
C ARG A 75 4.12 18.67 3.80
N THR A 76 4.49 19.27 4.93
CA THR A 76 4.89 18.52 6.12
C THR A 76 3.71 17.69 6.64
N ALA A 77 2.53 18.29 6.78
CA ALA A 77 1.32 17.60 7.20
C ALA A 77 0.95 16.46 6.23
N SER A 78 1.08 16.68 4.93
CA SER A 78 0.81 15.65 3.91
C SER A 78 1.79 14.47 4.03
N PHE A 79 3.09 14.75 4.17
CA PHE A 79 4.10 13.69 4.28
C PHE A 79 3.92 12.86 5.55
N LEU A 80 3.76 13.54 6.71
CA LEU A 80 3.53 12.86 7.98
C LEU A 80 2.19 12.12 8.01
N GLY A 81 1.15 12.68 7.37
CA GLY A 81 -0.14 12.00 7.18
C GLY A 81 -0.01 10.73 6.35
N GLY A 82 0.82 10.74 5.29
CA GLY A 82 1.12 9.54 4.51
C GLY A 82 1.84 8.47 5.33
N LEU A 83 2.82 8.84 6.15
CA LEU A 83 3.49 7.91 7.07
C LEU A 83 2.52 7.37 8.13
N LEU A 84 1.64 8.22 8.67
CA LEU A 84 0.62 7.78 9.63
C LEU A 84 -0.33 6.76 9.02
N VAL A 85 -0.73 6.91 7.76
CA VAL A 85 -1.54 5.92 7.04
C VAL A 85 -0.80 4.58 6.95
N LEU A 86 0.51 4.58 6.68
CA LEU A 86 1.32 3.34 6.66
C LEU A 86 1.34 2.68 8.05
N VAL A 87 1.60 3.46 9.12
CA VAL A 87 1.55 2.95 10.49
C VAL A 87 0.19 2.32 10.82
N ILE A 88 -0.90 2.99 10.46
CA ILE A 88 -2.25 2.47 10.72
C ILE A 88 -2.49 1.19 9.93
N ALA A 89 -2.12 1.14 8.66
CA ALA A 89 -2.37 -0.01 7.81
C ALA A 89 -1.52 -1.24 8.20
N MET A 90 -0.25 -1.02 8.59
CA MET A 90 0.73 -2.12 8.72
C MET A 90 1.08 -2.47 10.17
N GLN A 91 0.89 -1.56 11.14
CA GLN A 91 1.36 -1.76 12.52
C GLN A 91 0.26 -1.57 13.57
N SER A 92 -0.97 -1.21 13.16
CA SER A 92 -2.10 -1.12 14.09
C SER A 92 -2.84 -2.46 14.25
N GLY A 93 -3.89 -2.48 15.05
CA GLY A 93 -4.78 -3.63 15.17
C GLY A 93 -5.42 -4.09 13.85
N LEU A 94 -5.42 -3.27 12.78
CA LEU A 94 -5.81 -3.71 11.44
C LEU A 94 -4.90 -4.82 10.91
N ALA A 95 -3.59 -4.74 11.17
CA ALA A 95 -2.65 -5.75 10.73
C ALA A 95 -2.87 -7.13 11.39
N SER A 96 -3.48 -7.16 12.58
CA SER A 96 -3.84 -8.42 13.26
C SER A 96 -5.16 -9.02 12.76
N LEU A 97 -5.91 -8.31 11.93
CA LEU A 97 -7.20 -8.72 11.35
C LEU A 97 -7.06 -9.00 9.84
N ASP A 98 -5.86 -9.26 9.38
CA ASP A 98 -5.51 -9.45 7.96
C ASP A 98 -6.15 -10.71 7.35
N ASP A 99 -6.50 -11.69 8.17
CA ASP A 99 -7.29 -12.88 7.81
C ASP A 99 -8.74 -12.54 7.42
N ILE A 100 -9.23 -11.33 7.77
CA ILE A 100 -10.55 -10.84 7.36
C ILE A 100 -10.42 -10.15 6.00
N PHE A 101 -10.98 -10.74 4.96
CA PHE A 101 -10.79 -10.32 3.57
C PHE A 101 -11.07 -8.83 3.31
N TRP A 102 -12.14 -8.25 3.87
CA TRP A 102 -12.42 -6.82 3.67
C TRP A 102 -11.41 -5.89 4.38
N VAL A 103 -10.82 -6.33 5.50
CA VAL A 103 -9.75 -5.61 6.21
C VAL A 103 -8.49 -5.60 5.35
N HIS A 104 -8.11 -6.77 4.82
CA HIS A 104 -7.01 -6.94 3.87
C HIS A 104 -7.16 -6.02 2.65
N VAL A 105 -8.36 -5.92 2.08
CA VAL A 105 -8.65 -4.97 0.99
C VAL A 105 -8.42 -3.52 1.43
N ILE A 106 -8.83 -3.12 2.63
CA ILE A 106 -8.58 -1.76 3.17
C ILE A 106 -7.09 -1.48 3.29
N GLN A 107 -6.30 -2.44 3.77
CA GLN A 107 -4.85 -2.29 3.88
C GLN A 107 -4.21 -2.04 2.51
N HIS A 108 -4.56 -2.82 1.49
CA HIS A 108 -4.04 -2.63 0.13
C HIS A 108 -4.46 -1.29 -0.48
N LEU A 109 -5.71 -0.85 -0.27
CA LEU A 109 -6.16 0.48 -0.69
C LEU A 109 -5.37 1.59 0.03
N ALA A 110 -5.11 1.44 1.33
CA ALA A 110 -4.33 2.39 2.10
C ALA A 110 -2.89 2.50 1.59
N LEU A 111 -2.22 1.36 1.37
CA LEU A 111 -0.85 1.29 0.89
C LEU A 111 -0.67 1.85 -0.52
N MET A 112 -1.61 1.55 -1.41
CA MET A 112 -1.48 1.87 -2.82
C MET A 112 -2.11 3.22 -3.17
N MET A 113 -3.25 3.57 -2.54
CA MET A 113 -4.09 4.67 -3.00
C MET A 113 -4.20 5.85 -2.04
N VAL A 114 -3.93 5.65 -0.73
CA VAL A 114 -4.04 6.73 0.27
C VAL A 114 -2.67 7.26 0.68
N ALA A 115 -1.75 6.39 1.09
CA ALA A 115 -0.42 6.80 1.55
C ALA A 115 0.42 7.44 0.42
N PRO A 116 0.53 6.88 -0.80
CA PRO A 116 1.39 7.41 -1.84
C PRO A 116 1.07 8.84 -2.28
N PRO A 117 -0.19 9.23 -2.57
CA PRO A 117 -0.49 10.62 -2.94
C PRO A 117 -0.12 11.61 -1.83
N LEU A 118 -0.31 11.25 -0.56
CA LEU A 118 0.06 12.08 0.59
C LEU A 118 1.58 12.21 0.70
N LEU A 119 2.32 11.12 0.58
CA LEU A 119 3.78 11.11 0.61
C LEU A 119 4.38 11.96 -0.52
N VAL A 120 3.89 11.78 -1.75
CA VAL A 120 4.36 12.53 -2.92
C VAL A 120 3.97 14.00 -2.84
N ALA A 121 2.76 14.36 -2.37
CA ALA A 121 2.34 15.74 -2.17
C ALA A 121 3.19 16.47 -1.12
N GLY A 122 3.76 15.75 -0.15
CA GLY A 122 4.76 16.24 0.78
C GLY A 122 6.07 16.68 0.12
N ALA A 123 6.30 16.30 -1.14
CA ALA A 123 7.46 16.68 -1.96
C ALA A 123 8.84 16.36 -1.31
N PRO A 124 9.06 15.13 -0.78
CA PRO A 124 10.29 14.76 -0.08
C PRO A 124 11.53 14.88 -0.98
N LEU A 125 11.43 14.58 -2.28
CA LEU A 125 12.55 14.70 -3.21
C LEU A 125 13.00 16.16 -3.37
N ILE A 126 12.05 17.12 -3.40
CA ILE A 126 12.39 18.55 -3.47
C ILE A 126 13.08 18.98 -2.18
N LEU A 127 12.54 18.54 -1.04
CA LEU A 127 13.15 18.84 0.26
C LEU A 127 14.58 18.27 0.34
N GLY A 128 14.77 17.02 -0.08
CA GLY A 128 16.09 16.37 -0.16
C GLY A 128 17.08 17.11 -1.05
N LEU A 129 16.64 17.59 -2.21
CA LEU A 129 17.47 18.41 -3.11
C LEU A 129 17.81 19.79 -2.52
N ALA A 130 16.86 20.39 -1.76
CA ALA A 130 17.04 21.72 -1.19
C ALA A 130 17.86 21.72 0.10
N ALA A 131 17.65 20.75 0.98
CA ALA A 131 18.22 20.68 2.34
C ALA A 131 19.37 19.65 2.45
N GLY A 132 19.42 18.67 1.55
CA GLY A 132 20.34 17.54 1.61
C GLY A 132 21.78 17.89 1.23
N GLY A 133 22.70 17.04 1.69
CA GLY A 133 24.11 17.09 1.32
C GLY A 133 24.39 16.55 -0.10
N PRO A 134 25.67 16.61 -0.53
CA PRO A 134 26.05 16.24 -1.91
C PRO A 134 25.71 14.78 -2.27
N VAL A 135 25.86 13.85 -1.35
CA VAL A 135 25.54 12.44 -1.55
C VAL A 135 24.06 12.26 -1.85
N LEU A 136 23.18 12.76 -0.95
CA LEU A 136 21.72 12.66 -1.14
C LEU A 136 21.26 13.31 -2.45
N ARG A 137 21.83 14.46 -2.81
CA ARG A 137 21.50 15.12 -4.08
C ARG A 137 21.90 14.25 -5.29
N ARG A 138 23.10 13.64 -5.26
CA ARG A 138 23.54 12.73 -6.33
C ARG A 138 22.61 11.53 -6.46
N THR A 139 22.26 10.89 -5.33
CA THR A 139 21.34 9.76 -5.30
C THR A 139 19.97 10.13 -5.88
N ILE A 140 19.38 11.26 -5.45
CA ILE A 140 18.09 11.73 -6.00
C ILE A 140 18.21 11.98 -7.51
N HIS A 141 19.29 12.63 -7.97
CA HIS A 141 19.51 12.87 -9.39
C HIS A 141 19.71 11.58 -10.18
N SER A 142 20.40 10.57 -9.63
CA SER A 142 20.55 9.25 -10.26
C SER A 142 19.20 8.57 -10.45
N VAL A 143 18.40 8.50 -9.38
CA VAL A 143 17.06 7.92 -9.44
C VAL A 143 16.16 8.65 -10.45
N MET A 144 16.15 9.98 -10.44
CA MET A 144 15.34 10.76 -11.38
C MET A 144 15.81 10.65 -12.86
N ARG A 145 17.02 10.18 -13.10
CA ARG A 145 17.56 9.95 -14.46
C ARG A 145 17.39 8.51 -14.94
N ASP A 146 16.89 7.63 -14.07
CA ASP A 146 16.68 6.23 -14.44
C ASP A 146 15.78 6.10 -15.67
N PRO A 147 16.16 5.28 -16.66
CA PRO A 147 15.37 5.08 -17.87
C PRO A 147 13.95 4.58 -17.60
N SER A 148 13.73 3.76 -16.57
CA SER A 148 12.40 3.26 -16.19
C SER A 148 11.47 4.41 -15.77
N ILE A 149 11.98 5.38 -15.02
CA ILE A 149 11.22 6.58 -14.65
C ILE A 149 10.92 7.44 -15.88
N ARG A 150 11.85 7.51 -16.84
CA ARG A 150 11.64 8.25 -18.10
C ARG A 150 10.55 7.64 -18.99
N LEU A 151 10.36 6.33 -18.96
CA LEU A 151 9.24 5.66 -19.66
C LEU A 151 7.89 6.17 -19.15
N THR A 152 7.77 6.44 -17.85
CA THR A 152 6.53 6.97 -17.25
C THR A 152 6.28 8.43 -17.62
N GLU A 153 7.27 9.16 -18.08
CA GLU A 153 7.16 10.57 -18.50
C GLU A 153 6.77 10.75 -19.97
N GLY A 154 6.80 9.69 -20.77
CA GLY A 154 6.51 9.72 -22.19
C GLY A 154 5.05 10.03 -22.54
N ARG A 155 4.76 10.13 -23.83
CA ARG A 155 3.43 10.40 -24.40
C ARG A 155 2.39 9.37 -23.92
N PHE A 156 2.78 8.10 -23.84
CA PHE A 156 1.95 6.99 -23.36
C PHE A 156 2.16 6.71 -21.87
N GLY A 157 3.07 7.40 -21.20
CA GLY A 157 3.45 7.14 -19.82
C GLY A 157 2.29 7.17 -18.83
N ILE A 158 1.28 8.02 -19.06
CA ILE A 158 0.09 8.07 -18.20
C ILE A 158 -0.77 6.80 -18.35
N VAL A 159 -0.86 6.26 -19.56
CA VAL A 159 -1.62 5.03 -19.83
C VAL A 159 -0.88 3.84 -19.19
N THR A 160 0.43 3.76 -19.40
CA THR A 160 1.26 2.72 -18.78
C THR A 160 1.17 2.77 -17.25
N LEU A 161 1.28 3.98 -16.68
CA LEU A 161 1.12 4.18 -15.24
C LEU A 161 -0.25 3.75 -14.73
N ALA A 162 -1.32 4.09 -15.44
CA ALA A 162 -2.68 3.72 -15.03
C ALA A 162 -2.91 2.22 -15.16
N LEU A 163 -2.40 1.59 -16.23
CA LEU A 163 -2.50 0.14 -16.41
C LEU A 163 -1.71 -0.62 -15.35
N ASP A 164 -0.49 -0.19 -15.04
CA ASP A 164 0.31 -0.80 -13.98
C ASP A 164 -0.39 -0.63 -12.62
N TYR A 165 -0.78 0.59 -12.29
CA TYR A 165 -1.40 0.96 -11.03
C TYR A 165 -2.70 0.20 -10.77
N TYR A 166 -3.69 0.29 -11.64
CA TYR A 166 -4.96 -0.41 -11.45
C TYR A 166 -4.85 -1.90 -11.77
N GLY A 167 -4.06 -2.27 -12.79
CA GLY A 167 -3.83 -3.66 -13.19
C GLY A 167 -3.19 -4.50 -12.09
N THR A 168 -2.35 -3.90 -11.25
CA THR A 168 -1.71 -4.59 -10.12
C THR A 168 -2.73 -5.24 -9.18
N MET A 169 -3.81 -4.54 -8.81
CA MET A 169 -4.88 -5.10 -7.96
C MET A 169 -5.59 -6.28 -8.64
N PHE A 170 -5.85 -6.16 -9.96
CA PHE A 170 -6.45 -7.26 -10.73
C PHE A 170 -5.52 -8.47 -10.78
N VAL A 171 -4.24 -8.26 -11.09
CA VAL A 171 -3.25 -9.33 -11.15
C VAL A 171 -3.13 -10.01 -9.80
N TYR A 172 -3.04 -9.26 -8.72
CA TYR A 172 -2.93 -9.81 -7.37
C TYR A 172 -4.15 -10.68 -7.01
N LEU A 173 -5.35 -10.13 -7.08
CA LEU A 173 -6.57 -10.81 -6.63
C LEU A 173 -7.03 -11.91 -7.58
N LEU A 174 -6.78 -11.78 -8.90
CA LEU A 174 -7.30 -12.74 -9.91
C LEU A 174 -6.27 -13.78 -10.33
N SER A 175 -5.08 -13.78 -9.75
CA SER A 175 -4.05 -14.78 -10.01
C SER A 175 -3.77 -15.63 -8.76
N PRO A 176 -3.00 -16.73 -8.88
CA PRO A 176 -2.54 -17.49 -7.70
C PRO A 176 -1.73 -16.69 -6.68
N LEU A 177 -1.28 -15.48 -7.03
CA LEU A 177 -0.43 -14.64 -6.19
C LEU A 177 -1.11 -14.29 -4.86
N TYR A 178 -2.42 -14.06 -4.86
CA TYR A 178 -3.18 -13.84 -3.63
C TYR A 178 -3.01 -15.03 -2.66
N ARG A 179 -3.29 -16.25 -3.12
CA ARG A 179 -3.16 -17.46 -2.30
C ARG A 179 -1.72 -17.75 -1.86
N ILE A 180 -0.76 -17.44 -2.72
CA ILE A 180 0.66 -17.59 -2.39
C ILE A 180 1.05 -16.56 -1.31
N GLY A 181 0.56 -15.34 -1.41
CA GLY A 181 0.75 -14.30 -0.38
C GLY A 181 0.20 -14.74 0.97
N GLU A 182 -1.06 -15.21 1.01
CA GLU A 182 -1.69 -15.72 2.24
C GLU A 182 -0.91 -16.91 2.87
N ALA A 183 -0.33 -17.78 2.04
CA ALA A 183 0.42 -18.94 2.51
C ALA A 183 1.86 -18.62 2.93
N HIS A 184 2.43 -17.49 2.49
CA HIS A 184 3.84 -17.15 2.69
C HIS A 184 4.02 -15.70 3.16
N PRO A 185 4.27 -15.44 4.45
CA PRO A 185 4.38 -14.10 5.01
C PRO A 185 5.40 -13.20 4.28
N VAL A 186 6.54 -13.75 3.87
CA VAL A 186 7.55 -12.97 3.11
C VAL A 186 7.01 -12.51 1.76
N VAL A 187 6.24 -13.35 1.07
CA VAL A 187 5.63 -12.98 -0.22
C VAL A 187 4.58 -11.89 0.00
N HIS A 188 3.79 -12.01 1.06
CA HIS A 188 2.79 -11.02 1.46
C HIS A 188 3.42 -9.63 1.68
N GLU A 189 4.48 -9.57 2.49
CA GLU A 189 5.22 -8.32 2.71
C GLU A 189 5.85 -7.73 1.44
N LEU A 190 6.34 -8.57 0.55
CA LEU A 190 6.85 -8.14 -0.76
C LEU A 190 5.73 -7.55 -1.64
N VAL A 191 4.52 -8.10 -1.57
CA VAL A 191 3.34 -7.56 -2.26
C VAL A 191 2.97 -6.19 -1.69
N HIS A 192 2.97 -6.02 -0.36
CA HIS A 192 2.74 -4.72 0.27
C HIS A 192 3.76 -3.67 -0.19
N LEU A 193 5.04 -4.03 -0.20
CA LEU A 193 6.11 -3.16 -0.68
C LEU A 193 5.95 -2.80 -2.17
N TYR A 194 5.55 -3.78 -2.98
CA TYR A 194 5.27 -3.56 -4.40
C TYR A 194 4.07 -2.61 -4.60
N PHE A 195 2.99 -2.78 -3.86
CA PHE A 195 1.81 -1.91 -3.92
C PHE A 195 2.15 -0.46 -3.55
N LEU A 196 2.89 -0.27 -2.45
CA LEU A 196 3.38 1.05 -2.07
C LEU A 196 4.28 1.66 -3.17
N GLY A 197 5.20 0.87 -3.72
CA GLY A 197 6.10 1.29 -4.80
C GLY A 197 5.33 1.69 -6.06
N CYS A 198 4.39 0.87 -6.51
CA CYS A 198 3.52 1.12 -7.65
C CYS A 198 2.71 2.42 -7.45
N GLY A 199 2.13 2.59 -6.25
CA GLY A 199 1.43 3.82 -5.86
C GLY A 199 2.34 5.05 -5.92
N LEU A 200 3.55 4.96 -5.34
CA LEU A 200 4.51 6.08 -5.37
C LEU A 200 4.92 6.47 -6.79
N VAL A 201 5.15 5.51 -7.68
CA VAL A 201 5.50 5.74 -9.09
C VAL A 201 4.35 6.40 -9.83
N PHE A 202 3.13 5.88 -9.69
CA PHE A 202 1.93 6.46 -10.30
C PHE A 202 1.72 7.92 -9.85
N TRP A 203 1.69 8.17 -8.55
CA TRP A 203 1.45 9.50 -7.99
C TRP A 203 2.61 10.46 -8.27
N HIS A 204 3.86 9.98 -8.27
CA HIS A 204 4.99 10.80 -8.71
C HIS A 204 4.84 11.22 -10.18
N GLY A 205 4.38 10.33 -11.03
CA GLY A 205 4.05 10.62 -12.43
C GLY A 205 2.93 11.65 -12.60
N LEU A 206 1.97 11.70 -11.67
CA LEU A 206 0.83 12.62 -11.71
C LEU A 206 1.10 13.99 -11.08
N ILE A 207 1.62 14.02 -9.86
CA ILE A 207 1.80 15.25 -9.07
C ILE A 207 3.26 15.59 -8.77
N GLY A 208 4.21 14.77 -9.17
CA GLY A 208 5.64 15.03 -9.06
C GLY A 208 6.10 16.28 -9.83
N THR A 209 7.33 16.68 -9.70
CA THR A 209 7.86 17.99 -10.14
C THR A 209 8.66 17.96 -11.42
N SER A 210 8.59 16.87 -12.21
CA SER A 210 9.36 16.78 -13.45
C SER A 210 8.93 17.83 -14.49
N ALA A 211 9.87 18.39 -15.21
CA ALA A 211 9.59 19.41 -16.25
C ALA A 211 8.70 18.87 -17.38
N ARG A 212 8.79 17.56 -17.66
CA ARG A 212 7.96 16.91 -18.70
C ARG A 212 6.50 16.75 -18.26
N ARG A 213 6.26 16.51 -16.96
CA ARG A 213 4.91 16.50 -16.41
C ARG A 213 4.22 17.85 -16.59
N GLN A 214 4.93 18.97 -16.41
CA GLN A 214 4.35 20.30 -16.57
C GLN A 214 3.80 20.56 -17.99
N ARG A 215 4.18 19.74 -18.96
CA ARG A 215 3.68 19.77 -20.34
C ARG A 215 2.45 18.88 -20.56
N ARG A 216 2.07 18.02 -19.60
CA ARG A 216 0.86 17.17 -19.72
C ARG A 216 -0.40 17.99 -19.44
N SER A 217 -1.47 17.63 -20.15
CA SER A 217 -2.80 18.19 -19.88
C SER A 217 -3.26 17.83 -18.47
N PRO A 218 -3.67 18.80 -17.63
CA PRO A 218 -4.26 18.50 -16.34
C PRO A 218 -5.51 17.60 -16.44
N ARG A 219 -6.27 17.72 -17.53
CA ARG A 219 -7.44 16.87 -17.79
C ARG A 219 -7.06 15.40 -17.93
N LEU A 220 -5.94 15.11 -18.59
CA LEU A 220 -5.47 13.72 -18.73
C LEU A 220 -5.05 13.12 -17.38
N ASN A 221 -4.40 13.90 -16.51
CA ASN A 221 -4.06 13.45 -15.16
C ASN A 221 -5.34 13.21 -14.33
N MET A 222 -6.33 14.10 -14.42
CA MET A 222 -7.62 13.92 -13.75
C MET A 222 -8.35 12.68 -14.26
N ALA A 223 -8.37 12.46 -15.57
CA ALA A 223 -8.98 11.27 -16.17
C ALA A 223 -8.29 9.97 -15.71
N ALA A 224 -6.97 9.96 -15.62
CA ALA A 224 -6.23 8.80 -15.12
C ALA A 224 -6.57 8.47 -13.66
N VAL A 225 -6.79 9.48 -12.82
CA VAL A 225 -7.26 9.26 -11.43
C VAL A 225 -8.72 8.82 -11.40
N ALA A 226 -9.59 9.45 -12.20
CA ALA A 226 -11.02 9.13 -12.27
C ALA A 226 -11.29 7.68 -12.72
N LEU A 227 -10.35 7.07 -13.47
CA LEU A 227 -10.41 5.66 -13.86
C LEU A 227 -10.46 4.71 -12.65
N GLY A 228 -10.07 5.17 -11.47
CA GLY A 228 -10.11 4.39 -10.22
C GLY A 228 -11.52 3.91 -9.87
N VAL A 229 -12.55 4.74 -10.07
CA VAL A 229 -13.94 4.34 -9.76
C VAL A 229 -14.38 3.14 -10.60
N PRO A 230 -14.37 3.19 -11.95
CA PRO A 230 -14.79 2.04 -12.74
C PRO A 230 -13.85 0.83 -12.57
N ALA A 231 -12.55 1.04 -12.42
CA ALA A 231 -11.61 -0.07 -12.23
C ALA A 231 -11.92 -0.86 -10.95
N LEU A 232 -12.06 -0.17 -9.80
CA LEU A 232 -12.34 -0.84 -8.53
C LEU A 232 -13.79 -1.36 -8.45
N ALA A 233 -14.74 -0.72 -9.13
CA ALA A 233 -16.10 -1.25 -9.25
C ALA A 233 -16.13 -2.57 -10.03
N VAL A 234 -15.41 -2.65 -11.16
CA VAL A 234 -15.28 -3.89 -11.93
C VAL A 234 -14.56 -4.96 -11.10
N LEU A 235 -13.48 -4.62 -10.40
CA LEU A 235 -12.77 -5.56 -9.54
C LEU A 235 -13.68 -6.08 -8.41
N GLY A 236 -14.44 -5.20 -7.74
CA GLY A 236 -15.40 -5.59 -6.71
C GLY A 236 -16.48 -6.52 -7.25
N LEU A 237 -17.01 -6.24 -8.43
CA LEU A 237 -17.97 -7.13 -9.10
C LEU A 237 -17.35 -8.51 -9.38
N VAL A 238 -16.13 -8.57 -9.89
CA VAL A 238 -15.43 -9.84 -10.16
C VAL A 238 -15.19 -10.61 -8.86
N VAL A 239 -14.79 -9.93 -7.78
CA VAL A 239 -14.63 -10.55 -6.45
C VAL A 239 -15.96 -11.15 -5.98
N ALA A 240 -17.05 -10.40 -6.05
CA ALA A 240 -18.37 -10.88 -5.63
C ALA A 240 -18.84 -12.12 -6.43
N LEU A 241 -18.55 -12.17 -7.74
CA LEU A 241 -18.98 -13.25 -8.62
C LEU A 241 -18.03 -14.46 -8.63
N ARG A 242 -16.77 -14.29 -8.28
CA ARG A 242 -15.70 -15.29 -8.42
C ARG A 242 -15.01 -15.67 -7.13
N ALA A 243 -15.59 -15.31 -5.98
CA ALA A 243 -15.00 -15.55 -4.66
C ALA A 243 -14.43 -16.97 -4.45
N PRO A 244 -15.12 -18.07 -4.77
CA PRO A 244 -14.58 -19.41 -4.58
C PRO A 244 -13.35 -19.72 -5.44
N ALA A 245 -13.21 -19.07 -6.59
CA ALA A 245 -12.03 -19.23 -7.47
C ALA A 245 -10.84 -18.36 -7.00
N ILE A 246 -11.11 -17.24 -6.36
CA ILE A 246 -10.08 -16.32 -5.81
C ILE A 246 -9.48 -16.93 -4.54
N ALA A 247 -10.34 -17.28 -3.59
CA ALA A 247 -9.95 -17.89 -2.32
C ALA A 247 -10.89 -19.05 -1.99
N PRO A 248 -10.50 -20.31 -2.21
CA PRO A 248 -11.27 -21.48 -1.80
C PRO A 248 -11.51 -21.43 -0.30
N GLY A 249 -12.78 -21.49 0.12
CA GLY A 249 -13.18 -21.38 1.53
C GLY A 249 -13.52 -19.95 1.99
N LEU A 250 -13.34 -18.93 1.16
CA LEU A 250 -13.78 -17.57 1.49
C LEU A 250 -15.30 -17.54 1.62
N PRO A 251 -15.87 -17.17 2.80
CA PRO A 251 -17.31 -17.03 2.97
C PRO A 251 -17.89 -15.99 2.01
N GLY A 252 -19.04 -16.26 1.41
CA GLY A 252 -19.70 -15.35 0.47
C GLY A 252 -20.02 -13.97 1.09
N THR A 253 -20.26 -13.92 2.40
CA THR A 253 -20.42 -12.67 3.16
C THR A 253 -19.14 -11.82 3.12
N GLN A 254 -17.99 -12.40 3.41
CA GLN A 254 -16.71 -11.67 3.36
C GLN A 254 -16.34 -11.22 1.92
N ALA A 255 -16.69 -12.03 0.93
CA ALA A 255 -16.51 -11.63 -0.47
C ALA A 255 -17.39 -10.43 -0.84
N ALA A 256 -18.64 -10.40 -0.39
CA ALA A 256 -19.56 -9.28 -0.60
C ALA A 256 -19.08 -8.01 0.14
N GLU A 257 -18.61 -8.15 1.39
CA GLU A 257 -18.02 -7.06 2.17
C GLU A 257 -16.77 -6.50 1.50
N GLY A 258 -15.86 -7.36 1.04
CA GLY A 258 -14.66 -6.94 0.31
C GLY A 258 -15.00 -6.26 -1.02
N ALA A 259 -16.00 -6.76 -1.76
CA ALA A 259 -16.50 -6.12 -2.97
C ALA A 259 -17.09 -4.73 -2.68
N PHE A 260 -17.87 -4.60 -1.61
CA PHE A 260 -18.40 -3.32 -1.16
C PHE A 260 -17.27 -2.33 -0.80
N VAL A 261 -16.27 -2.78 -0.07
CA VAL A 261 -15.09 -1.98 0.29
C VAL A 261 -14.32 -1.53 -0.96
N LEU A 262 -14.16 -2.38 -1.97
CA LEU A 262 -13.52 -2.01 -3.23
C LEU A 262 -14.29 -0.90 -3.94
N VAL A 263 -15.61 -0.98 -4.01
CA VAL A 263 -16.44 0.03 -4.67
C VAL A 263 -16.45 1.34 -3.88
N LEU A 264 -16.80 1.29 -2.60
CA LEU A 264 -16.87 2.49 -1.75
C LEU A 264 -15.48 3.11 -1.56
N GLY A 265 -14.47 2.29 -1.24
CA GLY A 265 -13.09 2.72 -1.15
C GLY A 265 -12.60 3.35 -2.46
N GLY A 266 -12.95 2.74 -3.60
CA GLY A 266 -12.66 3.27 -4.93
C GLY A 266 -13.19 4.68 -5.14
N VAL A 267 -14.42 4.96 -4.73
CA VAL A 267 -15.02 6.30 -4.79
C VAL A 267 -14.25 7.27 -3.88
N LEU A 268 -14.02 6.88 -2.62
CA LEU A 268 -13.38 7.75 -1.63
C LEU A 268 -11.93 8.07 -1.99
N VAL A 269 -11.12 7.05 -2.34
CA VAL A 269 -9.70 7.26 -2.69
C VAL A 269 -9.54 7.99 -4.01
N THR A 270 -10.45 7.77 -4.98
CA THR A 270 -10.47 8.53 -6.22
C THR A 270 -10.82 10.00 -5.95
N GLY A 271 -11.81 10.27 -5.11
CA GLY A 271 -12.17 11.63 -4.69
C GLY A 271 -11.02 12.37 -4.03
N LEU A 272 -10.33 11.72 -3.09
CA LEU A 272 -9.11 12.24 -2.46
C LEU A 272 -8.02 12.52 -3.51
N GLY A 273 -7.80 11.58 -4.41
CA GLY A 273 -6.81 11.71 -5.48
C GLY A 273 -7.10 12.86 -6.43
N LEU A 274 -8.36 13.04 -6.81
CA LEU A 274 -8.80 14.17 -7.64
C LEU A 274 -8.58 15.50 -6.92
N ALA A 275 -8.90 15.59 -5.62
CA ALA A 275 -8.67 16.79 -4.83
C ALA A 275 -7.19 17.16 -4.75
N ILE A 276 -6.31 16.18 -4.48
CA ILE A 276 -4.85 16.37 -4.43
C ILE A 276 -4.31 16.79 -5.81
N THR A 277 -4.77 16.16 -6.88
CA THR A 277 -4.36 16.49 -8.26
C THR A 277 -4.79 17.90 -8.63
N ALA A 278 -6.03 18.29 -8.35
CA ALA A 278 -6.55 19.64 -8.58
C ALA A 278 -5.73 20.68 -7.80
N ALA A 279 -5.51 20.46 -6.50
CA ALA A 279 -4.71 21.36 -5.66
C ALA A 279 -3.25 21.51 -6.19
N SER A 280 -2.70 20.50 -6.84
CA SER A 280 -1.35 20.53 -7.41
C SER A 280 -1.27 21.32 -8.73
N THR A 281 -2.39 21.53 -9.42
CA THR A 281 -2.45 22.27 -10.70
C THR A 281 -2.64 23.77 -10.50
N VAL A 282 -3.15 24.21 -9.34
CA VAL A 282 -3.32 25.63 -9.02
C VAL A 282 -1.93 26.25 -8.79
N ARG A 283 -1.45 27.03 -9.77
CA ARG A 283 -0.17 27.75 -9.68
C ARG A 283 -0.21 28.83 -8.61
N PRO A 284 0.84 28.99 -7.76
CA PRO A 284 0.91 30.07 -6.77
C PRO A 284 1.02 31.48 -7.36
N GLY A 285 1.08 31.65 -8.68
CA GLY A 285 1.43 32.89 -9.37
C GLY A 285 0.30 33.81 -9.82
N ALA A 286 -0.97 33.41 -9.65
CA ALA A 286 -2.09 34.23 -10.13
C ALA A 286 -2.51 35.38 -9.19
N LYS A 287 -2.07 35.35 -7.92
CA LYS A 287 -2.47 36.37 -6.93
C LYS A 287 -1.54 37.59 -6.82
N THR A 288 -0.41 37.60 -7.52
CA THR A 288 0.56 38.71 -7.41
C THR A 288 0.41 39.76 -8.51
N ARG A 289 -0.42 39.54 -9.55
CA ARG A 289 -0.63 40.53 -10.63
C ARG A 289 -1.79 41.50 -10.42
N LEU A 290 -2.60 41.36 -9.35
CA LEU A 290 -3.72 42.27 -9.07
C LEU A 290 -3.40 43.30 -7.98
N ARG A 291 -2.13 43.53 -7.61
CA ARG A 291 -1.73 44.55 -6.64
C ARG A 291 -0.75 45.58 -7.21
N SER A 292 -0.59 45.67 -8.50
CA SER A 292 0.25 46.68 -9.17
C SER A 292 -0.49 47.50 -10.25
N GLU A 293 -1.81 47.64 -10.13
CA GLU A 293 -2.57 48.63 -10.85
C GLU A 293 -3.30 49.57 -9.88
#